data_8fbd07bdac101203b404e1cc956c575a
#
_entry.id   8fbd07bdac101203b404e1cc956c575a
#
_cell.length_a   1.000
_cell.length_b   1.000
_cell.length_c   1.000
_cell.angle_alpha   90.00
_cell.angle_beta   90.00
_cell.angle_gamma   90.00
#
_symmetry.space_group_name_H-M   'P 1'
#
loop_
_entity.id
_entity.type
_entity.pdbx_description
1 polymer ?
#
loop_
_entity_poly.entity_id
_entity_poly.type
_entity_poly.pdbx_seq_one_letter_code
_entity_poly.pdbx_strand_id
1 'polypeptide(L)'
;VCLLSRTDQPALFCGDTLFNAGAGNCHNGGHPNELYETFAGQLAKLPDETMIYPGHDYIANNLQFTLDREPDNEKAKALLGSAEKQDPDAALVTTIGLEKEVNTFFRLHSPTVICRLQEAFSDVGDNPDPKTVFVKLRELRNSW
;
A
#
# COMPACT_ATOMS: atom_id res chain seq x y z
N VAL A 1 15.43 1.60 0.71
CA VAL A 1 15.90 2.93 0.28
C VAL A 1 15.01 3.44 -0.84
N CYS A 2 14.58 4.70 -0.74
CA CYS A 2 13.80 5.38 -1.75
C CYS A 2 14.58 6.59 -2.28
N LEU A 3 14.52 6.81 -3.59
CA LEU A 3 15.09 7.99 -4.25
C LEU A 3 13.95 8.85 -4.80
N LEU A 4 13.85 10.09 -4.34
CA LEU A 4 12.88 11.07 -4.81
C LEU A 4 13.52 12.01 -5.84
N SER A 5 13.01 11.99 -7.06
CA SER A 5 13.31 13.00 -8.08
C SER A 5 12.32 14.16 -7.97
N ARG A 6 12.83 15.37 -7.76
CA ARG A 6 12.03 16.60 -7.61
C ARG A 6 12.12 17.43 -8.90
N THR A 7 11.57 16.90 -9.96
CA THR A 7 11.41 17.59 -11.24
C THR A 7 9.99 18.12 -11.39
N ASP A 8 9.65 18.71 -12.55
CA ASP A 8 8.27 19.16 -12.86
C ASP A 8 7.24 18.04 -12.75
N GLN A 9 7.67 16.79 -13.03
CA GLN A 9 6.91 15.57 -12.73
C GLN A 9 7.67 14.80 -11.65
N PRO A 10 7.32 14.94 -10.35
CA PRO A 10 8.03 14.27 -9.29
C PRO A 10 7.85 12.75 -9.39
N ALA A 11 8.94 12.02 -9.13
CA ALA A 11 8.97 10.56 -9.20
C ALA A 11 9.70 9.95 -8.01
N LEU A 12 9.16 8.87 -7.47
CA LEU A 12 9.73 8.10 -6.38
C LEU A 12 10.16 6.72 -6.88
N PHE A 13 11.45 6.44 -6.84
CA PHE A 13 12.02 5.11 -7.05
C PHE A 13 12.15 4.45 -5.69
N CYS A 14 11.27 3.51 -5.38
CA CYS A 14 11.04 3.04 -4.01
C CYS A 14 11.49 1.60 -3.75
N GLY A 15 12.13 0.94 -4.73
CA GLY A 15 12.64 -0.43 -4.55
C GLY A 15 11.57 -1.34 -3.93
N ASP A 16 11.93 -1.99 -2.83
CA ASP A 16 11.04 -2.90 -2.11
C ASP A 16 10.39 -2.26 -0.85
N THR A 17 10.40 -0.94 -0.74
CA THR A 17 9.74 -0.22 0.37
C THR A 17 8.24 -0.06 0.12
N LEU A 18 7.88 0.53 -1.01
CA LEU A 18 6.51 0.73 -1.46
C LEU A 18 6.32 0.01 -2.80
N PHE A 19 5.28 -0.81 -2.91
CA PHE A 19 4.81 -1.38 -4.17
C PHE A 19 3.48 -0.73 -4.59
N ASN A 20 3.15 -0.82 -5.88
CA ASN A 20 1.82 -0.41 -6.33
C ASN A 20 0.75 -1.19 -5.54
N ALA A 21 -0.14 -0.47 -4.89
CA ALA A 21 -1.19 -0.97 -4.00
C ALA A 21 -0.71 -1.83 -2.82
N GLY A 22 0.57 -1.74 -2.42
CA GLY A 22 1.12 -2.59 -1.37
C GLY A 22 2.33 -2.00 -0.66
N ALA A 23 2.88 -2.74 0.28
CA ALA A 23 4.08 -2.41 1.05
C ALA A 23 5.07 -3.57 1.06
N GLY A 24 6.34 -3.26 1.15
CA GLY A 24 7.40 -4.26 1.31
C GLY A 24 7.21 -5.13 2.55
N ASN A 25 7.77 -6.33 2.53
CA ASN A 25 7.86 -7.16 3.72
C ASN A 25 9.08 -6.78 4.59
N CYS A 26 9.13 -7.33 5.80
CA CYS A 26 10.20 -7.08 6.74
C CYS A 26 11.05 -8.34 7.05
N HIS A 27 11.01 -9.35 6.19
CA HIS A 27 11.66 -10.65 6.45
C HIS A 27 13.20 -10.58 6.45
N ASN A 28 13.77 -9.60 5.74
CA ASN A 28 15.22 -9.46 5.58
C ASN A 28 15.83 -8.37 6.48
N GLY A 29 15.39 -8.30 7.73
CA GLY A 29 15.94 -7.39 8.73
C GLY A 29 15.23 -6.03 8.84
N GLY A 30 14.09 -5.85 8.18
CA GLY A 30 13.24 -4.67 8.35
C GLY A 30 12.35 -4.78 9.58
N HIS A 31 11.78 -3.64 10.00
CA HIS A 31 10.86 -3.55 11.12
C HIS A 31 9.53 -2.90 10.69
N PRO A 32 8.36 -3.55 10.94
CA PRO A 32 7.06 -3.00 10.56
C PRO A 32 6.78 -1.61 11.14
N ASN A 33 7.27 -1.32 12.35
CA ASN A 33 7.12 0.00 12.96
C ASN A 33 7.89 1.09 12.21
N GLU A 34 9.11 0.81 11.76
CA GLU A 34 9.92 1.73 10.97
C GLU A 34 9.33 1.94 9.57
N LEU A 35 8.78 0.86 8.99
CA LEU A 35 8.08 0.94 7.71
C LEU A 35 6.83 1.84 7.83
N TYR A 36 6.07 1.72 8.92
CA TYR A 36 4.95 2.62 9.22
C TYR A 36 5.41 4.09 9.29
N GLU A 37 6.49 4.38 10.03
CA GLU A 37 7.01 5.76 10.13
C GLU A 37 7.43 6.31 8.76
N THR A 38 7.98 5.47 7.90
CA THR A 38 8.30 5.83 6.51
C THR A 38 7.04 6.17 5.72
N PHE A 39 6.00 5.33 5.77
CA PHE A 39 4.73 5.55 5.07
C PHE A 39 4.01 6.79 5.58
N ALA A 40 3.76 6.89 6.89
CA ALA A 40 2.99 7.98 7.49
C ALA A 40 3.79 9.29 7.58
N GLY A 41 5.08 9.22 7.92
CA GLY A 41 5.92 10.37 8.17
C GLY A 41 6.54 10.99 6.92
N GLN A 42 6.73 10.21 5.87
CA GLN A 42 7.44 10.64 4.66
C GLN A 42 6.59 10.45 3.39
N LEU A 43 6.22 9.22 3.04
CA LEU A 43 5.56 8.92 1.76
C LEU A 43 4.19 9.58 1.64
N ALA A 44 3.37 9.53 2.68
CA ALA A 44 2.03 10.12 2.68
C ALA A 44 2.05 11.66 2.55
N LYS A 45 3.18 12.30 2.82
CA LYS A 45 3.36 13.76 2.72
C LYS A 45 3.89 14.22 1.36
N LEU A 46 4.23 13.30 0.48
CA LEU A 46 4.65 13.64 -0.88
C LEU A 46 3.46 14.22 -1.67
N PRO A 47 3.71 15.08 -2.68
CA PRO A 47 2.67 15.55 -3.58
C PRO A 47 1.90 14.39 -4.22
N ASP A 48 0.59 14.53 -4.35
CA ASP A 48 -0.29 13.47 -4.87
C ASP A 48 0.05 13.07 -6.31
N GLU A 49 0.63 13.97 -7.10
CA GLU A 49 1.10 13.71 -8.47
C GLU A 49 2.43 12.95 -8.55
N THR A 50 3.08 12.66 -7.43
CA THR A 50 4.35 11.91 -7.41
C THR A 50 4.15 10.51 -7.98
N MET A 51 4.83 10.20 -9.08
CA MET A 51 4.78 8.89 -9.74
C MET A 51 5.58 7.85 -8.96
N ILE A 52 5.07 6.63 -8.88
CA ILE A 52 5.66 5.53 -8.09
C ILE A 52 6.28 4.50 -9.02
N TYR A 53 7.57 4.24 -8.82
CA TYR A 53 8.35 3.24 -9.53
C TYR A 53 8.95 2.22 -8.55
N PRO A 54 8.26 1.11 -8.26
CA PRO A 54 8.74 0.06 -7.37
C PRO A 54 9.78 -0.85 -8.05
N GLY A 55 10.44 -1.69 -7.24
CA GLY A 55 11.41 -2.66 -7.74
C GLY A 55 10.80 -3.87 -8.44
N HIS A 56 9.53 -4.17 -8.18
CA HIS A 56 8.80 -5.31 -8.73
C HIS A 56 7.36 -4.94 -9.08
N ASP A 57 6.79 -5.63 -10.07
CA ASP A 57 5.38 -5.52 -10.42
C ASP A 57 4.56 -6.57 -9.64
N TYR A 58 3.95 -6.14 -8.55
CA TYR A 58 3.05 -6.94 -7.72
C TYR A 58 1.62 -6.36 -7.68
N ILE A 59 1.29 -5.46 -8.61
CA ILE A 59 0.06 -4.66 -8.55
C ILE A 59 -1.20 -5.52 -8.48
N ALA A 60 -1.33 -6.54 -9.31
CA ALA A 60 -2.53 -7.37 -9.36
C ALA A 60 -2.73 -8.13 -8.03
N ASN A 61 -1.68 -8.77 -7.51
CA ASN A 61 -1.75 -9.50 -6.25
C ASN A 61 -2.00 -8.57 -5.04
N ASN A 62 -1.40 -7.39 -5.05
CA ASN A 62 -1.62 -6.39 -4.01
C ASN A 62 -3.04 -5.83 -4.05
N LEU A 63 -3.62 -5.60 -5.23
CA LEU A 63 -5.01 -5.17 -5.37
C LEU A 63 -6.01 -6.25 -4.92
N GLN A 64 -5.69 -7.51 -5.12
CA GLN A 64 -6.50 -8.62 -4.58
C GLN A 64 -6.49 -8.58 -3.05
N PHE A 65 -5.35 -8.33 -2.41
CA PHE A 65 -5.27 -8.11 -0.97
C PHE A 65 -6.09 -6.90 -0.52
N THR A 66 -6.00 -5.78 -1.25
CA THR A 66 -6.83 -4.59 -0.97
C THR A 66 -8.32 -4.96 -1.00
N LEU A 67 -8.77 -5.67 -2.02
CA LEU A 67 -10.19 -6.05 -2.16
C LEU A 67 -10.65 -7.09 -1.14
N ASP A 68 -9.74 -7.91 -0.64
CA ASP A 68 -10.04 -8.79 0.49
C ASP A 68 -10.26 -8.00 1.78
N ARG A 69 -9.55 -6.87 1.97
CA ARG A 69 -9.70 -5.97 3.12
C ARG A 69 -10.77 -4.89 2.94
N GLU A 70 -10.97 -4.42 1.72
CA GLU A 70 -11.96 -3.41 1.33
C GLU A 70 -12.73 -3.87 0.07
N PRO A 71 -13.66 -4.82 0.21
CA PRO A 71 -14.41 -5.32 -0.95
C PRO A 71 -15.31 -4.28 -1.62
N ASP A 72 -15.56 -3.15 -0.97
CA ASP A 72 -16.32 -2.00 -1.47
C ASP A 72 -15.45 -0.93 -2.16
N ASN A 73 -14.14 -1.15 -2.28
CA ASN A 73 -13.23 -0.20 -2.93
C ASN A 73 -13.34 -0.28 -4.46
N GLU A 74 -14.22 0.53 -5.04
CA GLU A 74 -14.48 0.53 -6.49
C GLU A 74 -13.27 0.97 -7.33
N LYS A 75 -12.41 1.86 -6.79
CA LYS A 75 -11.17 2.26 -7.49
C LYS A 75 -10.16 1.11 -7.56
N ALA A 76 -10.03 0.34 -6.50
CA ALA A 76 -9.19 -0.84 -6.49
C ALA A 76 -9.71 -1.91 -7.48
N LYS A 77 -11.03 -2.11 -7.58
CA LYS A 77 -11.64 -3.01 -8.58
C LYS A 77 -11.32 -2.57 -10.01
N ALA A 78 -11.51 -1.28 -10.30
CA ALA A 78 -11.23 -0.74 -11.63
C ALA A 78 -9.76 -0.87 -12.00
N LEU A 79 -8.86 -0.57 -11.05
CA LEU A 79 -7.42 -0.68 -11.26
C LEU A 79 -6.97 -2.12 -11.44
N LEU A 80 -7.56 -3.08 -10.70
CA LEU A 80 -7.29 -4.51 -10.90
C LEU A 80 -7.66 -4.96 -12.31
N GLY A 81 -8.85 -4.57 -12.80
CA GLY A 81 -9.27 -4.86 -14.18
C GLY A 81 -8.32 -4.30 -15.25
N SER A 82 -7.65 -3.18 -14.96
CA SER A 82 -6.62 -2.61 -15.84
C SER A 82 -5.29 -3.37 -15.71
N ALA A 83 -4.91 -3.73 -14.47
CA ALA A 83 -3.68 -4.46 -14.20
C ALA A 83 -3.66 -5.86 -14.84
N GLU A 84 -4.80 -6.55 -14.85
CA GLU A 84 -4.94 -7.87 -15.48
C GLU A 84 -4.84 -7.84 -17.01
N LYS A 85 -5.04 -6.67 -17.61
CA LYS A 85 -4.99 -6.44 -19.06
C LYS A 85 -3.76 -5.66 -19.51
N GLN A 86 -2.86 -5.29 -18.56
CA GLN A 86 -1.69 -4.49 -18.91
C GLN A 86 -0.76 -5.23 -19.86
N ASP A 87 -0.13 -4.47 -20.73
CA ASP A 87 0.99 -4.95 -21.54
C ASP A 87 2.19 -5.23 -20.64
N PRO A 88 2.81 -6.41 -20.68
CA PRO A 88 4.04 -6.71 -19.92
C PRO A 88 5.18 -5.72 -20.13
N ASP A 89 5.25 -5.10 -21.32
CA ASP A 89 6.26 -4.11 -21.67
C ASP A 89 5.88 -2.67 -21.29
N ALA A 90 4.66 -2.47 -20.76
CA ALA A 90 4.12 -1.15 -20.38
C ALA A 90 3.40 -1.25 -19.01
N ALA A 91 4.17 -1.52 -17.96
CA ALA A 91 3.65 -1.65 -16.61
C ALA A 91 2.89 -0.39 -16.15
N LEU A 92 1.80 -0.59 -15.43
CA LEU A 92 1.01 0.50 -14.85
C LEU A 92 1.84 1.28 -13.85
N VAL A 93 1.78 2.61 -13.96
CA VAL A 93 2.39 3.54 -13.01
C VAL A 93 1.30 4.16 -12.15
N THR A 94 1.43 4.08 -10.84
CA THR A 94 0.55 4.76 -9.90
C THR A 94 1.16 6.07 -9.42
N THR A 95 0.35 6.86 -8.72
CA THR A 95 0.79 8.09 -8.04
C THR A 95 0.52 7.98 -6.55
N ILE A 96 1.15 8.81 -5.74
CA ILE A 96 0.85 8.87 -4.29
C ILE A 96 -0.65 9.12 -4.05
N GLY A 97 -1.28 10.00 -4.83
CA GLY A 97 -2.72 10.23 -4.74
C GLY A 97 -3.55 8.98 -4.99
N LEU A 98 -3.23 8.22 -6.04
CA LEU A 98 -3.90 6.95 -6.32
C LEU A 98 -3.62 5.90 -5.24
N GLU A 99 -2.40 5.82 -4.74
CA GLU A 99 -2.04 4.89 -3.66
C GLU A 99 -2.89 5.14 -2.39
N LYS A 100 -3.14 6.40 -2.03
CA LYS A 100 -4.04 6.75 -0.90
C LYS A 100 -5.48 6.24 -1.09
N GLU A 101 -5.89 5.95 -2.30
CA GLU A 101 -7.23 5.46 -2.63
C GLU A 101 -7.33 3.94 -2.75
N VAL A 102 -6.23 3.26 -3.10
CA VAL A 102 -6.24 1.82 -3.41
C VAL A 102 -5.30 0.97 -2.56
N ASN A 103 -4.40 1.58 -1.80
CA ASN A 103 -3.41 0.88 -0.99
C ASN A 103 -3.82 0.86 0.48
N THR A 104 -4.12 -0.31 1.02
CA THR A 104 -4.56 -0.48 2.43
C THR A 104 -3.56 0.11 3.43
N PHE A 105 -2.27 0.13 3.12
CA PHE A 105 -1.22 0.67 3.97
C PHE A 105 -1.22 2.21 4.06
N PHE A 106 -1.98 2.90 3.20
CA PHE A 106 -2.31 4.33 3.33
C PHE A 106 -3.73 4.57 3.86
N ARG A 107 -4.59 3.54 3.90
CA ARG A 107 -6.01 3.64 4.27
C ARG A 107 -6.29 3.18 5.70
N LEU A 108 -5.43 3.57 6.62
CA LEU A 108 -5.41 3.08 8.00
C LEU A 108 -6.62 3.54 8.84
N HIS A 109 -7.40 4.49 8.35
CA HIS A 109 -8.64 4.98 8.98
C HIS A 109 -9.92 4.39 8.35
N SER A 110 -9.78 3.52 7.34
CA SER A 110 -10.93 2.89 6.70
C SER A 110 -11.66 1.98 7.68
N PRO A 111 -12.98 2.23 7.93
CA PRO A 111 -13.75 1.38 8.83
C PRO A 111 -13.80 -0.08 8.37
N THR A 112 -13.85 -0.30 7.06
CA THR A 112 -13.87 -1.64 6.47
C THR A 112 -12.56 -2.38 6.72
N VAL A 113 -11.41 -1.73 6.52
CA VAL A 113 -10.10 -2.30 6.83
C VAL A 113 -9.99 -2.65 8.32
N ILE A 114 -10.39 -1.74 9.20
CA ILE A 114 -10.35 -1.96 10.65
C ILE A 114 -11.25 -3.14 11.05
N CYS A 115 -12.48 -3.18 10.55
CA CYS A 115 -13.43 -4.27 10.83
C CYS A 115 -12.85 -5.63 10.41
N ARG A 116 -12.28 -5.72 9.20
CA ARG A 116 -11.65 -6.95 8.71
C ARG A 116 -10.43 -7.37 9.51
N LEU A 117 -9.66 -6.42 10.05
CA LEU A 117 -8.55 -6.73 10.96
C LEU A 117 -9.05 -7.25 12.31
N GLN A 118 -10.14 -6.69 12.84
CA GLN A 118 -10.76 -7.17 14.09
C GLN A 118 -11.32 -8.59 13.96
N GLU A 119 -11.82 -8.97 12.77
CA GLU A 119 -12.22 -10.35 12.48
C GLU A 119 -11.01 -11.31 12.48
N ALA A 120 -9.84 -10.85 12.03
CA ALA A 120 -8.63 -11.66 11.92
C ALA A 120 -7.82 -11.73 13.23
N PHE A 121 -7.86 -10.66 14.04
CA PHE A 121 -7.04 -10.51 15.24
C PHE A 121 -7.86 -9.98 16.42
N SER A 122 -7.93 -10.77 17.49
CA SER A 122 -8.67 -10.39 18.71
C SER A 122 -8.03 -9.25 19.52
N ASP A 123 -6.77 -8.93 19.24
CA ASP A 123 -5.98 -7.93 19.99
C ASP A 123 -5.92 -6.55 19.30
N VAL A 124 -6.67 -6.33 18.23
CA VAL A 124 -6.70 -5.04 17.51
C VAL A 124 -7.41 -3.95 18.32
N GLY A 125 -8.42 -4.31 19.13
CA GLY A 125 -9.23 -3.36 19.90
C GLY A 125 -10.28 -2.60 19.07
N ASP A 126 -11.16 -1.86 19.74
CA ASP A 126 -12.30 -1.20 19.08
C ASP A 126 -11.92 0.08 18.33
N ASN A 127 -10.87 0.77 18.78
CA ASN A 127 -10.38 2.01 18.17
C ASN A 127 -8.84 1.93 18.00
N PRO A 128 -8.34 1.10 17.08
CA PRO A 128 -6.90 0.96 16.90
C PRO A 128 -6.30 2.25 16.34
N ASP A 129 -5.11 2.62 16.82
CA ASP A 129 -4.34 3.70 16.21
C ASP A 129 -3.81 3.29 14.83
N PRO A 130 -3.45 4.26 13.96
CA PRO A 130 -2.98 3.97 12.62
C PRO A 130 -1.76 3.04 12.58
N LYS A 131 -0.87 3.14 13.55
CA LYS A 131 0.32 2.30 13.65
C LYS A 131 -0.05 0.84 13.90
N THR A 132 -0.98 0.60 14.82
CA THR A 132 -1.52 -0.74 15.10
C THR A 132 -2.15 -1.33 13.85
N VAL A 133 -2.96 -0.55 13.13
CA VAL A 133 -3.59 -0.99 11.87
C VAL A 133 -2.53 -1.38 10.83
N PHE A 134 -1.52 -0.55 10.63
CA PHE A 134 -0.43 -0.81 9.68
C PHE A 134 0.33 -2.11 10.02
N VAL A 135 0.75 -2.24 11.28
CA VAL A 135 1.53 -3.41 11.74
C VAL A 135 0.72 -4.70 11.58
N LYS A 136 -0.57 -4.67 11.93
CA LYS A 136 -1.46 -5.83 11.77
C LYS A 136 -1.76 -6.16 10.30
N LEU A 137 -1.89 -5.16 9.44
CA LEU A 137 -1.98 -5.38 7.99
C LEU A 137 -0.70 -6.05 7.46
N ARG A 138 0.48 -5.62 7.93
CA ARG A 138 1.74 -6.23 7.52
C ARG A 138 1.86 -7.68 8.00
N GLU A 139 1.46 -7.96 9.24
CA GLU A 139 1.41 -9.30 9.80
C GLU A 139 0.49 -10.21 8.98
N LEU A 140 -0.74 -9.74 8.71
CA LEU A 140 -1.72 -10.49 7.93
C LEU A 140 -1.21 -10.77 6.51
N ARG A 141 -0.62 -9.77 5.84
CA ARG A 141 -0.12 -9.90 4.47
C ARG A 141 1.03 -10.90 4.34
N ASN A 142 1.77 -11.18 5.42
CA ASN A 142 2.83 -12.17 5.41
C ASN A 142 2.32 -13.62 5.31
N SER A 143 1.09 -13.86 5.72
CA SER A 143 0.45 -15.19 5.73
C SER A 143 -0.72 -15.33 4.74
N TRP A 144 -1.05 -14.26 4.03
CA TRP A 144 -2.18 -14.20 3.08
C TRP A 144 -1.91 -14.82 1.72
#